data_8a651455e43894449da07b3949c3f29d
#
_entry.id   8a651455e43894449da07b3949c3f29d
#
_cell.length_a   1.000
_cell.length_b   1.000
_cell.length_c   1.000
_cell.angle_alpha   90.00
_cell.angle_beta   90.00
_cell.angle_gamma   90.00
#
_symmetry.space_group_name_H-M   'P 1'
#
loop_
_entity.id
_entity.type
_entity.pdbx_description
1 polymer ?
#
loop_
_entity_poly.entity_id
_entity_poly.type
_entity_poly.pdbx_seq_one_letter_code
_entity_poly.pdbx_strand_id
1 'polypeptide(L)'
;MKTSIITGASSGLGREFVRQLADVFPDIDCYWLIARRRDRLEEMAEGLPDKTVECLGLDLCDTMSFVALQEKLTAEQPEVTMLINNAGCGYLGNLG
;
A
#
# COMPACT_ATOMS: atom_id res chain seq x y z
N MET A 1 -9.28 13.24 -0.21
CA MET A 1 -8.54 12.45 0.78
C MET A 1 -7.17 12.10 0.20
N LYS A 2 -6.11 12.51 0.87
CA LYS A 2 -4.75 12.22 0.41
C LYS A 2 -4.40 10.79 0.71
N THR A 3 -3.99 10.06 -0.32
CA THR A 3 -3.77 8.62 -0.24
C THR A 3 -2.31 8.28 -0.55
N SER A 4 -1.74 7.42 0.26
CA SER A 4 -0.42 6.81 0.01
C SER A 4 -0.62 5.33 -0.29
N ILE A 5 0.00 4.84 -1.34
CA ILE A 5 -0.06 3.44 -1.75
C ILE A 5 1.31 2.81 -1.52
N ILE A 6 1.36 1.74 -0.74
CA ILE A 6 2.61 1.08 -0.38
C ILE A 6 2.51 -0.39 -0.73
N THR A 7 3.34 -0.83 -1.67
CA THR A 7 3.42 -2.24 -2.05
C THR A 7 4.51 -2.91 -1.22
N GLY A 8 4.36 -4.21 -0.98
CA GLY A 8 5.29 -4.95 -0.12
C GLY A 8 5.26 -4.46 1.32
N ALA A 9 4.12 -3.94 1.76
CA ALA A 9 4.00 -3.26 3.04
C ALA A 9 4.23 -4.17 4.25
N SER A 10 4.01 -5.47 4.10
CA SER A 10 4.17 -6.41 5.21
C SER A 10 5.62 -6.76 5.52
N SER A 11 6.57 -6.39 4.66
CA SER A 11 7.98 -6.60 4.94
C SER A 11 8.46 -5.68 6.07
N GLY A 12 9.57 -6.02 6.71
CA GLY A 12 10.12 -5.18 7.76
C GLY A 12 10.39 -3.75 7.28
N LEU A 13 10.93 -3.61 6.07
CA LEU A 13 11.21 -2.31 5.49
C LEU A 13 9.92 -1.56 5.14
N GLY A 14 8.94 -2.25 4.58
CA GLY A 14 7.66 -1.63 4.25
C GLY A 14 6.91 -1.14 5.48
N ARG A 15 6.94 -1.90 6.57
CA ARG A 15 6.33 -1.50 7.84
C ARG A 15 6.98 -0.25 8.39
N GLU A 16 8.30 -0.17 8.31
CA GLU A 16 9.03 1.01 8.78
C GLU A 16 8.70 2.24 7.95
N PHE A 17 8.56 2.10 6.64
CA PHE A 17 8.12 3.20 5.78
C PHE A 17 6.76 3.73 6.19
N VAL A 18 5.80 2.84 6.43
CA VAL A 18 4.45 3.25 6.84
C VAL A 18 4.50 4.05 8.15
N ARG A 19 5.26 3.56 9.11
CA ARG A 19 5.40 4.22 10.41
C ARG A 19 6.00 5.62 10.25
N GLN A 20 7.06 5.74 9.45
CA GLN A 20 7.71 7.02 9.23
C GLN A 20 6.82 7.99 8.45
N LEU A 21 6.07 7.50 7.47
CA LEU A 21 5.17 8.35 6.72
C LEU A 21 4.09 8.97 7.61
N ALA A 22 3.57 8.19 8.54
CA ALA A 22 2.55 8.69 9.47
C ALA A 22 3.09 9.82 10.34
N ASP A 23 4.38 9.77 10.70
CA ASP A 23 5.01 10.81 11.49
C ASP A 23 5.38 12.04 10.65
N VAL A 24 5.95 11.82 9.47
CA VAL A 24 6.52 12.91 8.67
C VAL A 24 5.46 13.62 7.83
N PHE A 25 4.46 12.89 7.39
CA PHE A 25 3.38 13.42 6.56
C PHE A 25 2.02 13.21 7.22
N PRO A 26 1.71 13.93 8.29
CA PRO A 26 0.47 13.71 9.04
C PRO A 26 -0.80 14.07 8.27
N ASP A 27 -0.67 14.78 7.17
CA ASP A 27 -1.82 15.15 6.32
C ASP A 27 -2.25 14.05 5.35
N ILE A 28 -1.52 12.92 5.28
CA ILE A 28 -1.98 11.75 4.54
C ILE A 28 -3.13 11.12 5.33
N ASP A 29 -4.29 11.01 4.70
CA ASP A 29 -5.53 10.53 5.33
C ASP A 29 -5.74 9.04 5.19
N CYS A 30 -5.27 8.47 4.09
CA CYS A 30 -5.58 7.10 3.70
C CYS A 30 -4.32 6.37 3.26
N TYR A 31 -4.21 5.11 3.67
CA TYR A 31 -3.12 4.22 3.27
C TYR A 31 -3.70 2.99 2.58
N TRP A 32 -3.23 2.70 1.38
CA TRP A 32 -3.49 1.42 0.72
C TRP A 32 -2.24 0.55 0.93
N LEU A 33 -2.36 -0.44 1.79
CA LEU A 33 -1.26 -1.34 2.12
C LEU A 33 -1.44 -2.62 1.31
N ILE A 34 -0.46 -2.94 0.47
CA ILE A 34 -0.55 -4.05 -0.47
C ILE A 34 0.55 -5.06 -0.17
N ALA A 35 0.16 -6.31 0.06
CA ALA A 35 1.08 -7.43 0.24
C ALA A 35 0.31 -8.73 0.10
N ARG A 36 1.02 -9.85 0.01
CA ARG A 36 0.38 -11.16 -0.09
C ARG A 36 -0.32 -11.58 1.20
N ARG A 37 0.22 -11.17 2.35
CA ARG A 37 -0.28 -11.54 3.67
C ARG A 37 -1.19 -10.44 4.23
N ARG A 38 -2.48 -10.56 3.94
CA ARG A 38 -3.46 -9.57 4.41
C ARG A 38 -3.53 -9.47 5.93
N ASP A 39 -3.34 -10.59 6.62
CA ASP A 39 -3.35 -10.62 8.08
C ASP A 39 -2.29 -9.69 8.68
N ARG A 40 -1.12 -9.63 8.05
CA ARG A 40 -0.05 -8.72 8.50
C ARG A 40 -0.39 -7.27 8.23
N LEU A 41 -1.09 -7.00 7.13
CA LEU A 41 -1.54 -5.65 6.81
C LEU A 41 -2.56 -5.15 7.83
N GLU A 42 -3.44 -6.04 8.27
CA GLU A 42 -4.45 -5.70 9.27
C GLU A 42 -3.81 -5.38 10.63
N GLU A 43 -2.76 -6.10 11.00
CA GLU A 43 -1.98 -5.76 12.20
C GLU A 43 -1.37 -4.37 12.10
N MET A 44 -0.85 -4.01 10.94
CA MET A 44 -0.28 -2.68 10.72
C MET A 44 -1.35 -1.59 10.81
N ALA A 45 -2.54 -1.88 10.30
CA ALA A 45 -3.65 -0.94 10.34
C ALA A 45 -4.06 -0.59 11.78
N GLU A 46 -3.91 -1.53 12.70
CA GLU A 46 -4.20 -1.29 14.12
C GLU A 46 -3.29 -0.21 14.71
N GLY A 47 -2.10 -0.05 14.16
CA GLY A 47 -1.17 1.01 14.57
C GLY A 47 -1.48 2.38 14.00
N LEU A 48 -2.52 2.49 13.17
CA LEU A 48 -2.90 3.73 12.51
C LEU A 48 -4.38 4.04 12.76
N PRO A 49 -4.80 4.19 14.02
CA PRO A 49 -6.23 4.31 14.34
C PRO A 49 -6.88 5.57 13.80
N ASP A 50 -6.09 6.62 13.56
CA ASP A 50 -6.60 7.90 13.06
C ASP A 50 -6.64 7.99 11.54
N LYS A 51 -6.27 6.91 10.85
CA LYS A 51 -6.17 6.89 9.39
C LYS A 51 -7.13 5.87 8.80
N THR A 52 -7.56 6.14 7.57
CA THR A 52 -8.28 5.13 6.80
C THR A 52 -7.24 4.20 6.17
N VAL A 53 -7.34 2.91 6.44
CA VAL A 53 -6.37 1.93 5.91
C VAL A 53 -7.11 0.87 5.13
N GLU A 54 -6.72 0.67 3.89
CA GLU A 54 -7.22 -0.42 3.08
C GLU A 54 -6.13 -1.47 2.94
N CYS A 55 -6.45 -2.68 3.36
CA CYS A 55 -5.53 -3.81 3.32
C CYS A 55 -5.84 -4.67 2.11
N LEU A 56 -4.94 -4.68 1.14
CA LEU A 56 -5.13 -5.40 -0.11
C LEU A 56 -4.20 -6.61 -0.16
N GLY A 57 -4.78 -7.79 0.05
CA GLY A 57 -4.03 -9.04 0.00
C GLY A 57 -3.80 -9.47 -1.43
N LEU A 58 -2.87 -8.84 -2.11
CA LEU A 58 -2.57 -9.07 -3.52
C LEU A 58 -1.10 -9.41 -3.71
N ASP A 59 -0.84 -10.32 -4.64
CA ASP A 59 0.52 -10.62 -5.08
C ASP A 59 0.74 -9.90 -6.41
N LEU A 60 1.43 -8.77 -6.37
CA LEU A 60 1.64 -7.95 -7.56
C LEU A 60 2.57 -8.59 -8.59
N CYS A 61 3.18 -9.72 -8.28
CA CYS A 61 3.89 -10.54 -9.26
C CYS A 61 2.91 -11.37 -10.10
N ASP A 62 1.66 -11.46 -9.65
CA ASP A 62 0.59 -12.15 -10.38
C ASP A 62 -0.20 -11.14 -11.20
N THR A 63 -0.35 -11.41 -12.48
CA THR A 63 -1.05 -10.52 -13.40
C THR A 63 -2.48 -10.20 -12.96
N MET A 64 -3.20 -11.20 -12.46
CA MET A 64 -4.59 -11.00 -12.05
C MET A 64 -4.70 -10.07 -10.85
N SER A 65 -3.77 -10.17 -9.91
CA SER A 65 -3.72 -9.24 -8.77
C SER A 65 -3.42 -7.83 -9.23
N PHE A 66 -2.51 -7.69 -10.19
CA PHE A 66 -2.18 -6.38 -10.74
C PHE A 66 -3.39 -5.74 -11.42
N VAL A 67 -4.15 -6.53 -12.18
CA VAL A 67 -5.39 -6.06 -12.83
C VAL A 67 -6.41 -5.63 -11.78
N ALA A 68 -6.55 -6.40 -10.70
CA ALA A 68 -7.47 -6.05 -9.62
C ALA A 68 -7.12 -4.69 -9.00
N LEU A 69 -5.83 -4.41 -8.82
CA LEU A 69 -5.39 -3.11 -8.33
C LEU A 69 -5.72 -1.99 -9.29
N GLN A 70 -5.50 -2.22 -10.60
CA GLN A 70 -5.84 -1.23 -11.61
C GLN A 70 -7.33 -0.91 -11.64
N GLU A 71 -8.17 -1.94 -11.52
CA GLU A 71 -9.62 -1.75 -11.47
C GLU A 71 -10.03 -0.94 -10.26
N LYS A 72 -9.44 -1.19 -9.11
CA LYS A 72 -9.72 -0.44 -7.89
C LYS A 72 -9.31 1.03 -8.05
N LEU A 73 -8.15 1.28 -8.63
CA LEU A 73 -7.68 2.64 -8.88
C LEU A 73 -8.63 3.38 -9.82
N THR A 74 -9.11 2.70 -10.86
CA THR A 74 -10.04 3.30 -11.81
C THR A 74 -11.39 3.59 -11.17
N ALA A 75 -11.89 2.68 -10.35
CA ALA A 75 -13.20 2.81 -9.71
C ALA A 75 -13.22 3.90 -8.64
N GLU A 76 -12.18 3.99 -7.83
CA GLU A 76 -12.16 4.90 -6.69
C GLU A 76 -11.46 6.21 -6.96
N GLN A 77 -10.59 6.25 -7.95
CA GLN A 77 -9.84 7.44 -8.35
C GLN A 77 -9.26 8.20 -7.15
N PRO A 78 -8.44 7.53 -6.32
CA PRO A 78 -7.89 8.17 -5.13
C PRO A 78 -6.93 9.30 -5.49
N GLU A 79 -6.82 10.28 -4.61
CA GLU A 79 -5.79 11.31 -4.73
C GLU A 79 -4.47 10.73 -4.24
N VAL A 80 -3.71 10.13 -5.13
CA VAL A 80 -2.44 9.49 -4.78
C VAL A 80 -1.36 10.56 -4.64
N THR A 81 -0.94 10.80 -3.41
CA THR A 81 0.12 11.76 -3.14
C THR A 81 1.49 11.10 -3.06
N MET A 82 1.52 9.79 -2.80
CA MET A 82 2.76 9.06 -2.68
C MET A 82 2.55 7.59 -3.05
N LEU A 83 3.48 7.05 -3.82
CA LEU A 83 3.50 5.64 -4.17
C LEU A 83 4.87 5.08 -3.80
N ILE A 84 4.89 4.12 -2.89
CA ILE A 84 6.13 3.43 -2.50
C ILE A 84 6.05 2.01 -3.01
N ASN A 85 6.91 1.68 -3.95
CA ASN A 85 6.99 0.35 -4.52
C ASN A 85 8.12 -0.43 -3.83
N ASN A 86 7.74 -1.22 -2.85
CA ASN A 86 8.67 -2.03 -2.06
C ASN A 86 8.44 -3.54 -2.28
N ALA A 87 7.67 -3.90 -3.28
CA ALA A 87 7.46 -5.30 -3.61
C ALA A 87 8.73 -5.87 -4.23
N GLY A 88 9.16 -7.03 -3.76
CA GLY A 88 10.37 -7.70 -4.25
C GLY A 88 10.21 -8.40 -5.60
N CYS A 89 9.24 -7.98 -6.39
CA CYS A 89 8.95 -8.58 -7.69
C CYS A 89 9.72 -7.84 -8.79
N GLY A 90 10.53 -8.56 -9.55
CA GLY A 90 11.33 -7.98 -10.62
C GLY A 90 10.51 -7.28 -11.71
N TYR A 91 9.29 -7.72 -11.94
CA TYR A 91 8.42 -7.09 -12.92
C TYR A 91 8.11 -5.64 -12.57
N LEU A 92 7.81 -5.39 -11.30
CA LEU A 92 7.48 -4.04 -10.85
C LEU A 92 8.70 -3.13 -10.94
N GLY A 93 9.88 -3.66 -10.69
CA GLY A 93 11.12 -2.91 -10.83
C GLY A 93 11.36 -2.44 -12.27
N ASN A 94 10.89 -3.20 -13.24
CA ASN A 94 11.07 -2.88 -14.66
C ASN A 94 10.01 -1.90 -15.18
N LEU A 95 8.94 -1.71 -14.45
CA LEU A 95 7.88 -0.80 -14.85
C LEU A 95 8.14 0.63 -14.39
N GLY A 96 9.05 0.76 -13.47
CA GLY A 96 9.36 2.06 -12.88
C GLY A 96 10.15 2.98 -13.76
#